data_d4b59afe172191f7639e3f81f93a44a8
#
_entry.id   d4b59afe172191f7639e3f81f93a44a8
#
_cell.length_a   1.000
_cell.length_b   1.000
_cell.length_c   1.000
_cell.angle_alpha   90.00
_cell.angle_beta   90.00
_cell.angle_gamma   90.00
#
_symmetry.space_group_name_H-M   'P 1'
#
loop_
_entity.id
_entity.type
_entity.pdbx_description
1 polymer ?
#
loop_
_entity_poly.entity_id
_entity_poly.type
_entity_poly.pdbx_seq_one_letter_code
_entity_poly.pdbx_strand_id
1 'polypeptide(L)'
;MRLAVNIEGICKINYFTLITNHNKPSSMEFGRVPESVLNTIDFSLPAEPAFNNEILKGTKLSAPKVYIGCAKWGRTEWIGKIYPPKTKEKDFLQHYVTHYNCIELNATHYKIYSPESIAKWAAHSQGKDFLFCPKMYQGVTHRGSFSNKQFISDEFLKGVIAFKENLGPIFIQVSEAFSPNRKEELFTYLQSLPTDLHFFVEVRHPLWFSNDTVKTELFSFLRNNNMGIVITDTAGRRDCCHMHITLPKTFIRYVGNSLHATDYTRIDEWINRMQYWLNNGMEEIYFFMHMHDEAYSPELTIYLVDKLNYACNLHLQKPIFITAPPSLF
;
A
#
# COMPACT_ATOMS: atom_id res chain seq x y z
N MET A 1 -30.71 -72.76 -9.64
CA MET A 1 -30.29 -72.64 -8.27
C MET A 1 -29.46 -71.35 -8.20
N ARG A 2 -30.10 -70.25 -7.79
CA ARG A 2 -29.49 -68.92 -7.72
C ARG A 2 -29.28 -68.62 -6.26
N LEU A 3 -28.01 -68.34 -5.86
CA LEU A 3 -27.68 -67.77 -4.57
C LEU A 3 -27.66 -66.28 -4.69
N ALA A 4 -28.54 -65.65 -3.94
CA ALA A 4 -28.50 -64.18 -3.69
C ALA A 4 -27.55 -63.89 -2.54
N VAL A 5 -26.63 -62.99 -2.74
CA VAL A 5 -25.79 -62.44 -1.68
C VAL A 5 -26.31 -61.04 -1.40
N ASN A 6 -26.76 -60.84 -0.19
CA ASN A 6 -27.21 -59.56 0.39
C ASN A 6 -25.99 -58.79 0.88
N ILE A 7 -25.83 -57.56 0.43
CA ILE A 7 -24.85 -56.62 1.01
C ILE A 7 -25.61 -55.36 1.44
N GLU A 8 -26.07 -55.39 2.67
CA GLU A 8 -26.42 -54.17 3.40
C GLU A 8 -25.19 -53.68 4.19
N GLY A 9 -24.91 -52.41 4.13
CA GLY A 9 -23.99 -51.77 5.03
C GLY A 9 -22.94 -50.83 4.40
N ILE A 10 -23.39 -49.80 3.66
CA ILE A 10 -22.48 -48.65 3.39
C ILE A 10 -23.10 -47.41 4.01
N CYS A 11 -22.35 -46.94 5.01
CA CYS A 11 -22.56 -45.76 5.81
C CYS A 11 -22.81 -44.52 4.92
N LYS A 12 -23.96 -43.90 5.04
CA LYS A 12 -24.27 -42.60 4.47
C LYS A 12 -23.52 -41.54 5.27
N ILE A 13 -22.39 -41.08 4.76
CA ILE A 13 -21.78 -39.86 5.23
C ILE A 13 -22.59 -38.69 4.67
N ASN A 14 -23.27 -37.98 5.55
CA ASN A 14 -24.01 -36.77 5.24
C ASN A 14 -23.03 -35.66 4.84
N TYR A 15 -22.94 -35.37 3.56
CA TYR A 15 -22.37 -34.10 3.04
C TYR A 15 -23.46 -33.02 3.08
N PHE A 16 -23.77 -32.51 4.22
CA PHE A 16 -24.47 -31.23 4.35
C PHE A 16 -23.97 -30.49 5.60
N THR A 17 -23.48 -29.33 5.37
CA THR A 17 -23.20 -28.21 6.29
C THR A 17 -21.73 -27.87 6.39
N LEU A 18 -21.20 -27.27 5.33
CA LEU A 18 -20.13 -26.26 5.41
C LEU A 18 -20.43 -25.18 4.35
N ILE A 19 -21.50 -24.43 4.60
CA ILE A 19 -21.63 -23.08 4.04
C ILE A 19 -20.72 -22.22 4.90
N THR A 20 -19.45 -22.25 4.60
CA THR A 20 -18.53 -21.27 5.13
C THR A 20 -18.84 -19.92 4.49
N ASN A 21 -19.21 -18.98 5.33
CA ASN A 21 -19.22 -17.56 5.01
C ASN A 21 -17.98 -17.20 4.20
N HIS A 22 -18.17 -16.93 2.92
CA HIS A 22 -17.14 -16.29 2.11
C HIS A 22 -17.03 -14.83 2.54
N ASN A 23 -16.44 -14.60 3.70
CA ASN A 23 -15.82 -13.33 4.00
C ASN A 23 -14.74 -13.13 2.95
N LYS A 24 -14.94 -12.17 2.05
CA LYS A 24 -13.90 -11.71 1.12
C LYS A 24 -12.69 -11.36 1.97
N PRO A 25 -11.49 -11.95 1.72
CA PRO A 25 -10.30 -11.55 2.44
C PRO A 25 -10.09 -10.06 2.18
N SER A 26 -10.10 -9.27 3.25
CA SER A 26 -9.73 -7.87 3.17
C SER A 26 -8.26 -7.81 2.76
N SER A 27 -7.88 -6.81 1.97
CA SER A 27 -6.48 -6.59 1.52
C SER A 27 -5.48 -6.42 2.68
N MET A 28 -5.92 -6.47 3.92
CA MET A 28 -5.16 -6.29 5.16
C MET A 28 -4.67 -7.59 5.81
N GLU A 29 -4.93 -8.74 5.22
CA GLU A 29 -4.45 -10.02 5.77
C GLU A 29 -3.05 -10.40 5.27
N PHE A 30 -2.54 -9.70 4.23
CA PHE A 30 -1.21 -9.97 3.71
C PHE A 30 -0.14 -9.74 4.78
N GLY A 31 0.57 -10.81 5.13
CA GLY A 31 1.62 -10.79 6.14
C GLY A 31 1.11 -10.61 7.57
N ARG A 32 -0.17 -10.82 7.84
CA ARG A 32 -0.69 -10.85 9.21
C ARG A 32 -0.19 -12.09 9.95
N VAL A 33 0.19 -11.89 11.20
CA VAL A 33 0.60 -12.96 12.12
C VAL A 33 -0.18 -12.83 13.44
N PRO A 34 -0.28 -13.89 14.24
CA PRO A 34 -0.81 -13.79 15.59
C PRO A 34 0.04 -12.85 16.46
N GLU A 35 -0.60 -12.08 17.33
CA GLU A 35 0.09 -11.13 18.23
C GLU A 35 1.16 -11.82 19.09
N SER A 36 0.91 -13.06 19.52
CA SER A 36 1.83 -13.84 20.35
C SER A 36 3.22 -14.08 19.74
N VAL A 37 3.36 -13.97 18.42
CA VAL A 37 4.65 -14.17 17.75
C VAL A 37 5.35 -12.86 17.38
N LEU A 38 4.72 -11.70 17.57
CA LEU A 38 5.28 -10.41 17.17
C LEU A 38 6.64 -10.13 17.81
N ASN A 39 6.81 -10.49 19.10
CA ASN A 39 8.08 -10.29 19.80
C ASN A 39 9.20 -11.25 19.36
N THR A 40 8.91 -12.24 18.53
CA THR A 40 9.91 -13.20 18.00
C THR A 40 10.38 -12.83 16.60
N ILE A 41 9.77 -11.83 15.97
CA ILE A 41 10.09 -11.40 14.61
C ILE A 41 11.20 -10.34 14.68
N ASP A 42 12.23 -10.53 13.88
CA ASP A 42 13.19 -9.48 13.61
C ASP A 42 12.57 -8.43 12.68
N PHE A 43 12.26 -7.27 13.24
CA PHE A 43 11.71 -6.15 12.52
C PHE A 43 12.76 -5.15 12.03
N SER A 44 14.04 -5.37 12.29
CA SER A 44 15.09 -4.49 11.81
C SER A 44 14.97 -4.25 10.30
N LEU A 45 15.18 -3.03 9.87
CA LEU A 45 15.21 -2.73 8.45
C LEU A 45 16.49 -3.30 7.83
N PRO A 46 16.40 -3.97 6.67
CA PRO A 46 17.58 -4.43 5.95
C PRO A 46 18.59 -3.29 5.73
N ALA A 47 19.87 -3.63 5.63
CA ALA A 47 20.91 -2.67 5.31
C ALA A 47 20.58 -1.92 4.00
N GLU A 48 21.10 -0.70 3.87
CA GLU A 48 20.93 0.07 2.63
C GLU A 48 21.56 -0.67 1.45
N PRO A 49 20.79 -1.01 0.39
CA PRO A 49 21.35 -1.71 -0.76
C PRO A 49 22.31 -0.82 -1.54
N ALA A 50 23.46 -1.37 -1.95
CA ALA A 50 24.42 -0.66 -2.80
C ALA A 50 23.80 -0.17 -4.13
N PHE A 51 22.78 -0.87 -4.62
CA PHE A 51 21.98 -0.46 -5.79
C PHE A 51 21.43 0.97 -5.68
N ASN A 52 21.06 1.39 -4.47
CA ASN A 52 20.48 2.72 -4.24
C ASN A 52 21.49 3.87 -4.42
N ASN A 53 22.80 3.61 -4.36
CA ASN A 53 23.83 4.62 -4.58
C ASN A 53 23.81 5.21 -6.01
N GLU A 54 23.25 4.47 -6.97
CA GLU A 54 23.07 4.95 -8.33
C GLU A 54 21.86 5.89 -8.47
N ILE A 55 20.95 5.86 -7.51
CA ILE A 55 19.71 6.63 -7.48
C ILE A 55 19.88 7.87 -6.58
N LEU A 56 20.41 7.65 -5.38
CA LEU A 56 20.67 8.73 -4.40
C LEU A 56 22.02 9.36 -4.68
N LYS A 57 22.01 10.60 -5.14
CA LYS A 57 23.21 11.32 -5.61
C LYS A 57 23.92 12.14 -4.54
N GLY A 58 23.63 11.89 -3.27
CA GLY A 58 24.31 12.52 -2.13
C GLY A 58 23.99 14.01 -1.91
N THR A 59 23.02 14.58 -2.62
CA THR A 59 22.65 16.00 -2.48
C THR A 59 21.28 16.13 -1.83
N LYS A 60 21.26 16.71 -0.64
CA LYS A 60 20.00 17.06 0.03
C LYS A 60 19.24 18.11 -0.77
N LEU A 61 17.98 17.85 -1.06
CA LEU A 61 17.11 18.83 -1.72
C LEU A 61 16.63 19.89 -0.73
N SER A 62 16.41 21.11 -1.22
CA SER A 62 15.89 22.23 -0.42
C SER A 62 14.44 22.02 -0.01
N ALA A 63 13.65 21.31 -0.81
CA ALA A 63 12.23 21.08 -0.57
C ALA A 63 11.81 19.67 -1.07
N PRO A 64 12.23 18.59 -0.39
CA PRO A 64 11.74 17.26 -0.71
C PRO A 64 10.25 17.16 -0.35
N LYS A 65 9.50 16.35 -1.09
CA LYS A 65 8.08 16.13 -0.83
C LYS A 65 7.87 14.86 -0.02
N VAL A 66 7.10 14.95 1.05
CA VAL A 66 6.72 13.80 1.87
C VAL A 66 5.21 13.75 2.00
N TYR A 67 4.65 12.65 1.53
CA TYR A 67 3.22 12.40 1.54
C TYR A 67 2.91 11.26 2.49
N ILE A 68 2.03 11.52 3.48
CA ILE A 68 1.63 10.55 4.48
C ILE A 68 0.12 10.39 4.45
N GLY A 69 -0.35 9.15 4.30
CA GLY A 69 -1.76 8.83 4.22
C GLY A 69 -2.09 7.42 4.68
N CYS A 70 -3.37 7.08 4.58
CA CYS A 70 -3.91 5.75 4.87
C CYS A 70 -4.49 5.13 3.60
N ALA A 71 -4.98 3.87 3.72
CA ALA A 71 -5.57 3.13 2.60
C ALA A 71 -7.07 3.36 2.40
N LYS A 72 -7.71 4.11 3.27
CA LYS A 72 -9.14 4.45 3.21
C LYS A 72 -9.41 5.75 3.94
N TRP A 73 -10.38 6.51 3.46
CA TRP A 73 -11.01 7.61 4.19
C TRP A 73 -12.33 7.22 4.87
N GLY A 74 -13.00 6.17 4.38
CA GLY A 74 -14.30 5.70 4.87
C GLY A 74 -14.16 4.87 6.15
N ARG A 75 -13.99 5.54 7.30
CA ARG A 75 -13.82 4.93 8.60
C ARG A 75 -14.81 5.50 9.61
N THR A 76 -15.80 4.71 9.98
CA THR A 76 -16.77 5.07 11.03
C THR A 76 -16.12 5.17 12.40
N GLU A 77 -15.05 4.41 12.65
CA GLU A 77 -14.25 4.39 13.87
C GLU A 77 -13.51 5.71 14.12
N TRP A 78 -13.41 6.57 13.09
CA TRP A 78 -12.79 7.88 13.21
C TRP A 78 -13.79 9.01 13.54
N ILE A 79 -15.10 8.72 13.55
CA ILE A 79 -16.14 9.67 13.99
C ILE A 79 -15.99 9.90 15.50
N GLY A 80 -15.90 11.19 15.90
CA GLY A 80 -15.62 11.58 17.28
C GLY A 80 -14.15 11.50 17.66
N LYS A 81 -13.28 10.95 16.80
CA LYS A 81 -11.84 10.86 16.99
C LYS A 81 -11.12 11.96 16.20
N ILE A 82 -11.14 11.89 14.87
CA ILE A 82 -10.61 12.90 13.95
C ILE A 82 -11.69 13.44 13.02
N TYR A 83 -12.80 12.73 12.82
CA TYR A 83 -13.98 13.25 12.13
C TYR A 83 -15.01 13.78 13.13
N PRO A 84 -15.66 14.92 12.87
CA PRO A 84 -16.66 15.48 13.76
C PRO A 84 -17.74 14.46 14.16
N PRO A 85 -18.33 14.56 15.36
CA PRO A 85 -19.47 13.74 15.74
C PRO A 85 -20.59 13.85 14.70
N LYS A 86 -21.25 12.71 14.40
CA LYS A 86 -22.34 12.63 13.41
C LYS A 86 -21.95 12.88 11.94
N THR A 87 -20.64 12.89 11.60
CA THR A 87 -20.18 12.95 10.21
C THR A 87 -20.79 11.81 9.40
N LYS A 88 -21.35 12.12 8.23
CA LYS A 88 -21.91 11.12 7.31
C LYS A 88 -20.84 10.58 6.39
N GLU A 89 -20.99 9.35 5.89
CA GLU A 89 -20.01 8.70 5.00
C GLU A 89 -19.65 9.53 3.76
N LYS A 90 -20.62 10.24 3.18
CA LYS A 90 -20.40 11.12 2.02
C LYS A 90 -19.44 12.28 2.30
N ASP A 91 -19.28 12.66 3.57
CA ASP A 91 -18.47 13.79 4.01
C ASP A 91 -17.08 13.34 4.54
N PHE A 92 -16.81 12.02 4.62
CA PHE A 92 -15.54 11.49 5.16
C PHE A 92 -14.31 11.99 4.39
N LEU A 93 -14.35 12.01 3.06
CA LEU A 93 -13.22 12.49 2.25
C LEU A 93 -12.92 13.96 2.53
N GLN A 94 -13.95 14.79 2.68
CA GLN A 94 -13.80 16.22 3.02
C GLN A 94 -13.03 16.40 4.34
N HIS A 95 -13.28 15.55 5.33
CA HIS A 95 -12.55 15.59 6.60
C HIS A 95 -11.17 14.94 6.45
N TYR A 96 -11.03 13.82 5.72
CA TYR A 96 -9.77 13.13 5.52
C TYR A 96 -8.67 14.07 5.00
N VAL A 97 -8.98 14.86 3.96
CA VAL A 97 -8.03 15.80 3.33
C VAL A 97 -7.60 16.97 4.25
N THR A 98 -8.20 17.10 5.45
CA THR A 98 -7.74 18.06 6.47
C THR A 98 -6.74 17.46 7.47
N HIS A 99 -6.51 16.14 7.42
CA HIS A 99 -5.64 15.42 8.33
C HIS A 99 -4.44 14.78 7.64
N TYR A 100 -4.56 14.47 6.35
CA TYR A 100 -3.58 13.77 5.54
C TYR A 100 -3.33 14.52 4.23
N ASN A 101 -2.16 14.33 3.62
CA ASN A 101 -1.82 14.95 2.33
C ASN A 101 -1.76 13.95 1.16
N CYS A 102 -2.08 12.69 1.39
CA CYS A 102 -2.30 11.70 0.32
C CYS A 102 -3.20 10.55 0.77
N ILE A 103 -3.57 9.70 -0.18
CA ILE A 103 -4.29 8.47 0.07
C ILE A 103 -3.87 7.36 -0.89
N GLU A 104 -3.68 6.14 -0.38
CA GLU A 104 -3.63 4.92 -1.18
C GLU A 104 -5.06 4.54 -1.56
N LEU A 105 -5.43 4.76 -2.83
CA LEU A 105 -6.80 4.64 -3.27
C LEU A 105 -7.14 3.23 -3.73
N ASN A 106 -7.47 2.35 -2.78
CA ASN A 106 -7.82 0.96 -3.04
C ASN A 106 -9.20 0.78 -3.71
N ALA A 107 -10.09 1.76 -3.66
CA ALA A 107 -11.41 1.67 -4.31
C ALA A 107 -11.29 1.39 -5.81
N THR A 108 -10.30 1.99 -6.48
CA THR A 108 -10.04 1.83 -7.91
C THR A 108 -9.56 0.42 -8.30
N HIS A 109 -9.08 -0.37 -7.33
CA HIS A 109 -8.72 -1.76 -7.56
C HIS A 109 -9.94 -2.65 -7.82
N TYR A 110 -11.08 -2.33 -7.24
CA TYR A 110 -12.29 -3.15 -7.33
C TYR A 110 -13.24 -2.70 -8.44
N LYS A 111 -13.14 -1.44 -8.87
CA LYS A 111 -14.03 -0.85 -9.86
C LYS A 111 -13.29 0.23 -10.66
N ILE A 112 -13.55 0.28 -11.97
CA ILE A 112 -13.19 1.41 -12.83
C ILE A 112 -14.25 2.50 -12.64
N TYR A 113 -13.78 3.70 -12.32
CA TYR A 113 -14.64 4.86 -12.10
C TYR A 113 -14.61 5.78 -13.32
N SER A 114 -15.76 6.40 -13.61
CA SER A 114 -15.83 7.42 -14.68
C SER A 114 -15.06 8.69 -14.30
N PRO A 115 -14.59 9.45 -15.30
CA PRO A 115 -13.92 10.74 -15.07
C PRO A 115 -14.72 11.69 -14.16
N GLU A 116 -16.05 11.73 -14.31
CA GLU A 116 -16.93 12.58 -13.50
C GLU A 116 -16.95 12.15 -12.02
N SER A 117 -16.88 10.84 -11.76
CA SER A 117 -16.80 10.31 -10.39
C SER A 117 -15.47 10.67 -9.74
N ILE A 118 -14.39 10.56 -10.48
CA ILE A 118 -13.02 10.91 -10.04
C ILE A 118 -12.92 12.43 -9.80
N ALA A 119 -13.43 13.26 -10.71
CA ALA A 119 -13.43 14.71 -10.56
C ALA A 119 -14.19 15.18 -9.31
N LYS A 120 -15.26 14.48 -8.91
CA LYS A 120 -15.95 14.76 -7.64
C LYS A 120 -15.07 14.50 -6.42
N TRP A 121 -14.24 13.46 -6.45
CA TRP A 121 -13.28 13.22 -5.36
C TRP A 121 -12.18 14.27 -5.34
N ALA A 122 -11.61 14.60 -6.52
CA ALA A 122 -10.61 15.65 -6.64
C ALA A 122 -11.08 16.99 -6.10
N ALA A 123 -12.36 17.33 -6.28
CA ALA A 123 -12.93 18.60 -5.79
C ALA A 123 -12.82 18.77 -4.26
N HIS A 124 -12.75 17.68 -3.47
CA HIS A 124 -12.56 17.75 -2.01
C HIS A 124 -11.14 18.17 -1.61
N SER A 125 -10.16 18.01 -2.50
CA SER A 125 -8.76 18.40 -2.29
C SER A 125 -8.39 19.73 -2.95
N GLN A 126 -9.36 20.43 -3.56
CA GLN A 126 -9.08 21.67 -4.27
C GLN A 126 -8.37 22.71 -3.40
N GLY A 127 -7.26 23.25 -3.89
CA GLY A 127 -6.44 24.23 -3.19
C GLY A 127 -5.54 23.63 -2.09
N LYS A 128 -5.45 22.30 -1.98
CA LYS A 128 -4.56 21.60 -1.05
C LYS A 128 -3.49 20.81 -1.81
N ASP A 129 -2.31 20.70 -1.23
CA ASP A 129 -1.28 19.77 -1.69
C ASP A 129 -1.66 18.35 -1.24
N PHE A 130 -2.58 17.73 -1.97
CA PHE A 130 -3.13 16.41 -1.66
C PHE A 130 -3.10 15.52 -2.90
N LEU A 131 -2.62 14.28 -2.74
CA LEU A 131 -2.51 13.33 -3.83
C LEU A 131 -3.36 12.06 -3.61
N PHE A 132 -4.07 11.68 -4.67
CA PHE A 132 -4.70 10.37 -4.77
C PHE A 132 -3.76 9.41 -5.48
N CYS A 133 -3.38 8.29 -4.84
CA CYS A 133 -2.52 7.25 -5.39
C CYS A 133 -3.36 6.03 -5.76
N PRO A 134 -3.88 5.94 -7.01
CA PRO A 134 -4.81 4.89 -7.40
C PRO A 134 -4.13 3.53 -7.48
N LYS A 135 -4.79 2.50 -6.95
CA LYS A 135 -4.41 1.11 -7.19
C LYS A 135 -4.97 0.62 -8.52
N MET A 136 -4.09 0.07 -9.37
CA MET A 136 -4.50 -0.50 -10.64
C MET A 136 -5.62 -1.53 -10.48
N TYR A 137 -6.57 -1.50 -11.40
CA TYR A 137 -7.75 -2.37 -11.37
C TYR A 137 -7.37 -3.86 -11.38
N GLN A 138 -8.02 -4.65 -10.50
CA GLN A 138 -7.72 -6.07 -10.33
C GLN A 138 -7.93 -6.91 -11.61
N GLY A 139 -8.81 -6.47 -12.51
CA GLY A 139 -9.00 -7.12 -13.81
C GLY A 139 -7.75 -7.09 -14.69
N VAL A 140 -6.84 -6.12 -14.44
CA VAL A 140 -5.51 -6.06 -15.06
C VAL A 140 -4.54 -6.97 -14.31
N THR A 141 -4.40 -6.80 -13.00
CA THR A 141 -3.27 -7.30 -12.21
C THR A 141 -3.47 -8.67 -11.57
N HIS A 142 -4.73 -9.13 -11.39
CA HIS A 142 -5.05 -10.33 -10.64
C HIS A 142 -5.79 -11.40 -11.47
N ARG A 143 -6.08 -11.16 -12.74
CA ARG A 143 -6.88 -12.07 -13.56
C ARG A 143 -6.23 -12.32 -14.92
N GLY A 144 -5.88 -13.58 -15.20
CA GLY A 144 -5.38 -14.05 -16.49
C GLY A 144 -4.00 -13.52 -16.86
N SER A 145 -3.74 -13.40 -18.17
CA SER A 145 -2.49 -12.89 -18.73
C SER A 145 -2.53 -11.37 -18.91
N PHE A 146 -1.36 -10.73 -18.91
CA PHE A 146 -1.22 -9.31 -19.25
C PHE A 146 -1.34 -9.02 -20.76
N SER A 147 -1.22 -10.04 -21.62
CA SER A 147 -1.15 -9.87 -23.08
C SER A 147 -2.34 -9.16 -23.72
N ASN A 148 -3.51 -9.12 -23.07
CA ASN A 148 -4.71 -8.48 -23.62
C ASN A 148 -5.32 -7.46 -22.64
N LYS A 149 -4.47 -6.74 -21.88
CA LYS A 149 -4.95 -5.82 -20.84
C LYS A 149 -4.97 -4.35 -21.29
N GLN A 150 -4.50 -4.04 -22.48
CA GLN A 150 -4.39 -2.65 -22.95
C GLN A 150 -5.73 -1.92 -22.83
N PHE A 151 -6.78 -2.44 -23.45
CA PHE A 151 -8.11 -1.79 -23.44
C PHE A 151 -8.62 -1.48 -22.02
N ILE A 152 -8.54 -2.48 -21.10
CA ILE A 152 -9.03 -2.29 -19.74
C ILE A 152 -8.13 -1.37 -18.90
N SER A 153 -6.83 -1.31 -19.24
CA SER A 153 -5.89 -0.35 -18.65
C SER A 153 -6.20 1.07 -19.13
N ASP A 154 -6.48 1.26 -20.42
CA ASP A 154 -6.83 2.55 -20.98
C ASP A 154 -8.13 3.10 -20.39
N GLU A 155 -9.15 2.26 -20.20
CA GLU A 155 -10.40 2.66 -19.53
C GLU A 155 -10.16 3.04 -18.04
N PHE A 156 -9.26 2.33 -17.36
CA PHE A 156 -8.87 2.69 -16.00
C PHE A 156 -8.13 4.03 -15.97
N LEU A 157 -7.14 4.21 -16.84
CA LEU A 157 -6.32 5.43 -16.92
C LEU A 157 -7.17 6.64 -17.30
N LYS A 158 -8.08 6.50 -18.29
CA LYS A 158 -9.05 7.54 -18.66
C LYS A 158 -9.86 8.05 -17.45
N GLY A 159 -10.20 7.15 -16.52
CA GLY A 159 -10.85 7.55 -15.27
C GLY A 159 -9.92 8.35 -14.37
N VAL A 160 -8.76 7.79 -14.00
CA VAL A 160 -7.90 8.34 -12.95
C VAL A 160 -7.17 9.62 -13.34
N ILE A 161 -6.90 9.87 -14.63
CA ILE A 161 -6.32 11.15 -15.10
C ILE A 161 -7.23 12.35 -14.78
N ALA A 162 -8.51 12.14 -14.50
CA ALA A 162 -9.42 13.20 -14.07
C ALA A 162 -9.12 13.75 -12.66
N PHE A 163 -8.18 13.14 -11.91
CA PHE A 163 -7.60 13.76 -10.71
C PHE A 163 -6.74 14.98 -11.04
N LYS A 164 -6.24 15.10 -12.31
CA LYS A 164 -5.39 16.20 -12.76
C LYS A 164 -4.14 16.36 -11.87
N GLU A 165 -3.92 17.57 -11.33
CA GLU A 165 -2.80 17.91 -10.43
C GLU A 165 -2.82 17.13 -9.10
N ASN A 166 -3.94 16.56 -8.73
CA ASN A 166 -4.08 15.71 -7.55
C ASN A 166 -3.82 14.21 -7.84
N LEU A 167 -3.44 13.85 -9.09
CA LEU A 167 -3.04 12.49 -9.39
C LEU A 167 -1.65 12.21 -8.85
N GLY A 168 -1.58 11.38 -7.83
CA GLY A 168 -0.34 10.78 -7.34
C GLY A 168 0.06 9.55 -8.17
N PRO A 169 1.15 8.87 -7.79
CA PRO A 169 1.59 7.68 -8.49
C PRO A 169 0.53 6.58 -8.47
N ILE A 170 0.38 5.92 -9.61
CA ILE A 170 -0.47 4.74 -9.76
C ILE A 170 0.33 3.52 -9.34
N PHE A 171 -0.18 2.68 -8.42
CA PHE A 171 0.54 1.50 -8.07
C PHE A 171 -0.08 0.21 -8.60
N ILE A 172 0.79 -0.64 -9.15
CA ILE A 172 0.46 -1.89 -9.83
C ILE A 172 0.88 -3.03 -8.93
N GLN A 173 -0.03 -3.50 -8.07
CA GLN A 173 0.22 -4.68 -7.27
C GLN A 173 -0.20 -5.93 -8.05
N VAL A 174 0.74 -6.82 -8.35
CA VAL A 174 0.42 -8.13 -8.92
C VAL A 174 0.02 -9.13 -7.83
N SER A 175 -0.69 -10.19 -8.21
CA SER A 175 -1.14 -11.20 -7.24
C SER A 175 0.04 -11.92 -6.58
N GLU A 176 -0.18 -12.48 -5.39
CA GLU A 176 0.84 -13.27 -4.68
C GLU A 176 1.26 -14.52 -5.44
N ALA A 177 0.39 -15.06 -6.30
CA ALA A 177 0.69 -16.19 -7.16
C ALA A 177 1.53 -15.82 -8.41
N PHE A 178 1.77 -14.52 -8.65
CA PHE A 178 2.51 -14.05 -9.82
C PHE A 178 4.02 -14.19 -9.60
N SER A 179 4.57 -15.32 -10.01
CA SER A 179 5.99 -15.64 -9.85
C SER A 179 6.87 -15.03 -10.94
N PRO A 180 8.20 -14.96 -10.74
CA PRO A 180 9.15 -14.49 -11.75
C PRO A 180 9.18 -15.28 -13.06
N ASN A 181 8.62 -16.49 -13.08
CA ASN A 181 8.51 -17.28 -14.31
C ASN A 181 7.67 -16.58 -15.40
N ARG A 182 6.89 -15.58 -14.99
CA ARG A 182 6.07 -14.75 -15.88
C ARG A 182 6.59 -13.31 -16.01
N LYS A 183 7.86 -13.05 -15.71
CA LYS A 183 8.45 -11.71 -15.70
C LYS A 183 8.35 -11.02 -17.05
N GLU A 184 8.62 -11.72 -18.13
CA GLU A 184 8.58 -11.16 -19.50
C GLU A 184 7.19 -10.62 -19.86
N GLU A 185 6.15 -11.31 -19.41
CA GLU A 185 4.77 -10.88 -19.61
C GLU A 185 4.49 -9.56 -18.83
N LEU A 186 4.97 -9.48 -17.60
CA LEU A 186 4.86 -8.27 -16.78
C LEU A 186 5.67 -7.12 -17.41
N PHE A 187 6.91 -7.37 -17.81
CA PHE A 187 7.79 -6.36 -18.38
C PHE A 187 7.24 -5.78 -19.67
N THR A 188 6.76 -6.65 -20.58
CA THR A 188 6.10 -6.22 -21.81
C THR A 188 4.88 -5.34 -21.53
N TYR A 189 4.06 -5.72 -20.56
CA TYR A 189 2.91 -4.94 -20.15
C TYR A 189 3.31 -3.57 -19.57
N LEU A 190 4.29 -3.53 -18.67
CA LEU A 190 4.77 -2.29 -18.06
C LEU A 190 5.33 -1.33 -19.11
N GLN A 191 6.03 -1.83 -20.13
CA GLN A 191 6.54 -1.01 -21.25
C GLN A 191 5.44 -0.45 -22.16
N SER A 192 4.25 -1.03 -22.13
CA SER A 192 3.11 -0.53 -22.92
C SER A 192 2.36 0.62 -22.23
N LEU A 193 2.70 0.94 -20.98
CA LEU A 193 2.03 2.00 -20.20
C LEU A 193 2.53 3.39 -20.65
N PRO A 194 1.71 4.45 -20.50
CA PRO A 194 2.10 5.83 -20.79
C PRO A 194 3.30 6.27 -19.95
N THR A 195 4.28 6.93 -20.58
CA THR A 195 5.52 7.37 -19.93
C THR A 195 5.40 8.71 -19.18
N ASP A 196 4.32 9.42 -19.37
CA ASP A 196 3.97 10.69 -18.72
C ASP A 196 3.23 10.51 -17.40
N LEU A 197 2.90 9.26 -17.03
CA LEU A 197 2.33 8.89 -15.75
C LEU A 197 3.36 8.19 -14.86
N HIS A 198 3.23 8.38 -13.54
CA HIS A 198 4.12 7.75 -12.57
C HIS A 198 3.55 6.43 -12.07
N PHE A 199 4.33 5.35 -12.23
CA PHE A 199 3.94 4.01 -11.79
C PHE A 199 4.88 3.47 -10.74
N PHE A 200 4.30 2.78 -9.74
CA PHE A 200 5.03 1.95 -8.78
C PHE A 200 4.52 0.50 -8.87
N VAL A 201 5.44 -0.45 -8.84
CA VAL A 201 5.13 -1.88 -8.96
C VAL A 201 5.32 -2.57 -7.63
N GLU A 202 4.36 -3.38 -7.21
CA GLU A 202 4.44 -4.25 -6.02
C GLU A 202 4.37 -5.71 -6.45
N VAL A 203 5.43 -6.45 -6.19
CA VAL A 203 5.48 -7.91 -6.34
C VAL A 203 5.46 -8.57 -4.96
N ARG A 204 4.79 -9.72 -4.85
CA ARG A 204 4.59 -10.38 -3.55
C ARG A 204 5.02 -11.84 -3.50
N HIS A 205 5.23 -12.49 -4.64
CA HIS A 205 5.67 -13.88 -4.66
C HIS A 205 7.10 -13.98 -4.10
N PRO A 206 7.41 -14.90 -3.16
CA PRO A 206 8.71 -14.96 -2.48
C PRO A 206 9.90 -15.11 -3.42
N LEU A 207 9.74 -15.77 -4.56
CA LEU A 207 10.81 -15.96 -5.54
C LEU A 207 11.31 -14.66 -6.18
N TRP A 208 10.59 -13.54 -6.07
CA TRP A 208 11.09 -12.23 -6.50
C TRP A 208 12.24 -11.73 -5.62
N PHE A 209 12.30 -12.18 -4.37
CA PHE A 209 13.25 -11.67 -3.38
C PHE A 209 14.32 -12.69 -2.99
N SER A 210 14.06 -14.00 -3.18
CA SER A 210 14.97 -15.08 -2.76
C SER A 210 16.12 -15.35 -3.73
N ASN A 211 16.09 -14.77 -4.94
CA ASN A 211 17.13 -14.95 -5.96
C ASN A 211 17.66 -13.57 -6.37
N ASP A 212 18.95 -13.33 -6.12
CA ASP A 212 19.58 -12.03 -6.38
C ASP A 212 19.60 -11.65 -7.86
N THR A 213 19.72 -12.61 -8.78
CA THR A 213 19.65 -12.35 -10.23
C THR A 213 18.26 -11.84 -10.62
N VAL A 214 17.20 -12.53 -10.18
CA VAL A 214 15.80 -12.15 -10.45
C VAL A 214 15.49 -10.79 -9.85
N LYS A 215 15.93 -10.56 -8.62
CA LYS A 215 15.77 -9.31 -7.89
C LYS A 215 16.45 -8.15 -8.61
N THR A 216 17.70 -8.31 -8.99
CA THR A 216 18.49 -7.31 -9.72
C THR A 216 17.87 -7.01 -11.08
N GLU A 217 17.38 -8.02 -11.78
CA GLU A 217 16.73 -7.86 -13.08
C GLU A 217 15.44 -7.04 -12.96
N LEU A 218 14.59 -7.34 -11.97
CA LEU A 218 13.37 -6.56 -11.73
C LEU A 218 13.69 -5.09 -11.45
N PHE A 219 14.61 -4.83 -10.51
CA PHE A 219 14.91 -3.45 -10.11
C PHE A 219 15.60 -2.67 -11.23
N SER A 220 16.49 -3.31 -11.98
CA SER A 220 17.13 -2.69 -13.15
C SER A 220 16.12 -2.39 -14.25
N PHE A 221 15.19 -3.31 -14.50
CA PHE A 221 14.11 -3.10 -15.46
C PHE A 221 13.24 -1.89 -15.07
N LEU A 222 12.79 -1.83 -13.82
CA LEU A 222 11.95 -0.73 -13.33
C LEU A 222 12.68 0.62 -13.42
N ARG A 223 13.95 0.67 -12.97
CA ARG A 223 14.79 1.86 -13.09
C ARG A 223 14.91 2.35 -14.53
N ASN A 224 15.23 1.44 -15.45
CA ASN A 224 15.45 1.77 -16.86
C ASN A 224 14.16 2.24 -17.56
N ASN A 225 12.99 1.90 -17.02
CA ASN A 225 11.69 2.33 -17.55
C ASN A 225 11.04 3.45 -16.70
N ASN A 226 11.82 4.12 -15.83
CA ASN A 226 11.35 5.21 -14.98
C ASN A 226 10.14 4.82 -14.11
N MET A 227 10.15 3.62 -13.54
CA MET A 227 9.11 3.09 -12.66
C MET A 227 9.65 2.84 -11.25
N GLY A 228 8.83 3.12 -10.25
CA GLY A 228 9.15 2.86 -8.85
C GLY A 228 8.86 1.41 -8.43
N ILE A 229 9.54 0.95 -7.39
CA ILE A 229 9.20 -0.29 -6.68
C ILE A 229 8.55 0.05 -5.34
N VAL A 230 7.49 -0.68 -4.96
CA VAL A 230 6.83 -0.54 -3.66
C VAL A 230 7.57 -1.36 -2.61
N ILE A 231 7.82 -0.76 -1.45
CA ILE A 231 8.35 -1.45 -0.28
C ILE A 231 7.18 -1.72 0.67
N THR A 232 6.95 -3.00 1.00
CA THR A 232 5.89 -3.38 1.94
C THR A 232 6.50 -3.90 3.23
N ASP A 233 6.29 -3.17 4.32
CA ASP A 233 6.73 -3.57 5.66
C ASP A 233 5.56 -4.20 6.42
N THR A 234 5.58 -5.52 6.57
CA THR A 234 4.58 -6.31 7.31
C THR A 234 5.22 -7.47 8.06
N ALA A 235 4.61 -7.89 9.15
CA ALA A 235 5.19 -8.85 10.09
C ALA A 235 5.51 -10.22 9.47
N GLY A 236 4.59 -10.81 8.71
CA GLY A 236 4.74 -12.17 8.16
C GLY A 236 5.45 -12.25 6.81
N ARG A 237 5.87 -11.11 6.22
CA ARG A 237 6.53 -11.08 4.92
C ARG A 237 7.63 -10.02 4.90
N ARG A 238 8.66 -10.27 5.74
CA ARG A 238 9.83 -9.40 5.87
C ARG A 238 10.66 -9.28 4.58
N ASP A 239 10.59 -10.27 3.70
CA ASP A 239 11.19 -10.25 2.37
C ASP A 239 10.71 -9.09 1.48
N CYS A 240 9.46 -8.67 1.65
CA CYS A 240 8.89 -7.51 0.93
C CYS A 240 9.44 -6.15 1.41
N CYS A 241 10.12 -6.12 2.57
CA CYS A 241 10.77 -4.94 3.13
C CYS A 241 12.23 -4.80 2.61
N HIS A 242 12.41 -4.88 1.31
CA HIS A 242 13.69 -5.08 0.62
C HIS A 242 14.60 -3.83 0.53
N MET A 243 14.15 -2.67 0.94
CA MET A 243 14.88 -1.36 0.95
C MET A 243 15.42 -0.86 -0.41
N HIS A 244 15.22 -1.59 -1.52
CA HIS A 244 15.62 -1.09 -2.83
C HIS A 244 14.68 0.02 -3.30
N ILE A 245 15.25 1.04 -3.93
CA ILE A 245 14.56 2.11 -4.63
C ILE A 245 15.03 2.12 -6.09
N THR A 246 14.15 2.43 -7.01
CA THR A 246 14.44 2.45 -8.45
C THR A 246 14.35 3.85 -9.05
N LEU A 247 13.86 4.80 -8.27
CA LEU A 247 13.74 6.23 -8.58
C LEU A 247 14.18 7.03 -7.34
N PRO A 248 14.49 8.33 -7.46
CA PRO A 248 14.61 9.20 -6.27
C PRO A 248 13.24 9.49 -5.61
N LYS A 249 12.33 8.51 -5.71
CA LYS A 249 10.99 8.48 -5.14
C LYS A 249 10.71 7.10 -4.56
N THR A 250 10.01 7.04 -3.44
CA THR A 250 9.67 5.76 -2.80
C THR A 250 8.21 5.69 -2.40
N PHE A 251 7.65 4.47 -2.46
CA PHE A 251 6.27 4.16 -2.06
C PHE A 251 6.33 3.06 -1.00
N ILE A 252 6.02 3.43 0.24
CA ILE A 252 6.10 2.57 1.41
C ILE A 252 4.70 2.22 1.87
N ARG A 253 4.43 0.92 2.01
CA ARG A 253 3.22 0.39 2.61
C ARG A 253 3.57 -0.23 3.95
N TYR A 254 3.34 0.51 5.01
CA TYR A 254 3.60 0.08 6.37
C TYR A 254 2.36 -0.56 6.98
N VAL A 255 2.45 -1.80 7.45
CA VAL A 255 1.34 -2.53 8.10
C VAL A 255 1.65 -2.69 9.58
N GLY A 256 0.99 -1.88 10.41
CA GLY A 256 1.11 -1.92 11.86
C GLY A 256 0.24 -3.01 12.51
N ASN A 257 0.56 -3.33 13.75
CA ASN A 257 -0.05 -4.37 14.55
C ASN A 257 -0.91 -3.78 15.69
N SER A 258 -1.75 -2.79 15.35
CA SER A 258 -2.73 -2.17 16.27
C SER A 258 -2.11 -1.53 17.52
N LEU A 259 -1.03 -0.76 17.33
CA LEU A 259 -0.23 -0.07 18.35
C LEU A 259 0.57 -1.01 19.27
N HIS A 260 0.90 -2.21 18.80
CA HIS A 260 1.87 -3.05 19.51
C HIS A 260 3.21 -2.31 19.64
N ALA A 261 3.98 -2.61 20.71
CA ALA A 261 5.26 -1.92 20.96
C ALA A 261 6.22 -1.94 19.77
N THR A 262 6.19 -3.03 18.98
CA THR A 262 7.00 -3.17 17.75
C THR A 262 6.62 -2.16 16.68
N ASP A 263 5.41 -1.62 16.68
CA ASP A 263 5.04 -0.60 15.69
C ASP A 263 5.82 0.69 15.88
N TYR A 264 6.04 1.09 17.12
CA TYR A 264 6.81 2.29 17.46
C TYR A 264 8.30 2.14 17.14
N THR A 265 8.91 1.00 17.50
CA THR A 265 10.32 0.73 17.21
C THR A 265 10.58 0.67 15.69
N ARG A 266 9.66 0.05 14.92
CA ARG A 266 9.72 0.03 13.46
C ARG A 266 9.61 1.44 12.86
N ILE A 267 8.70 2.27 13.37
CA ILE A 267 8.58 3.66 12.92
C ILE A 267 9.86 4.44 13.20
N ASP A 268 10.50 4.25 14.36
CA ASP A 268 11.77 4.93 14.67
C ASP A 268 12.88 4.51 13.68
N GLU A 269 12.96 3.24 13.27
CA GLU A 269 13.90 2.81 12.22
C GLU A 269 13.55 3.41 10.85
N TRP A 270 12.27 3.47 10.50
CA TRP A 270 11.82 4.11 9.27
C TRP A 270 12.16 5.60 9.23
N ILE A 271 12.05 6.31 10.35
CA ILE A 271 12.44 7.73 10.44
C ILE A 271 13.92 7.89 10.14
N ASN A 272 14.78 7.05 10.73
CA ASN A 272 16.21 7.06 10.47
C ASN A 272 16.52 6.80 8.99
N ARG A 273 15.83 5.82 8.38
CA ARG A 273 16.00 5.49 6.96
C ARG A 273 15.52 6.61 6.05
N MET A 274 14.34 7.18 6.29
CA MET A 274 13.82 8.30 5.51
C MET A 274 14.69 9.54 5.65
N GLN A 275 15.20 9.84 6.86
CA GLN A 275 16.17 10.93 7.07
C GLN A 275 17.45 10.72 6.25
N TYR A 276 18.00 9.50 6.26
CA TYR A 276 19.14 9.15 5.43
C TYR A 276 18.84 9.38 3.94
N TRP A 277 17.74 8.89 3.42
CA TRP A 277 17.36 9.07 2.02
C TRP A 277 17.16 10.55 1.65
N LEU A 278 16.45 11.31 2.47
CA LEU A 278 16.23 12.74 2.24
C LEU A 278 17.54 13.54 2.23
N ASN A 279 18.49 13.17 3.07
CA ASN A 279 19.82 13.80 3.09
C ASN A 279 20.69 13.41 1.89
N ASN A 280 20.35 12.32 1.19
CA ASN A 280 21.09 11.79 0.05
C ASN A 280 20.38 11.94 -1.29
N GLY A 281 19.40 12.84 -1.41
CA GLY A 281 18.79 13.20 -2.70
C GLY A 281 17.46 12.54 -3.02
N MET A 282 16.77 11.96 -2.03
CA MET A 282 15.38 11.53 -2.20
C MET A 282 14.48 12.74 -2.45
N GLU A 283 13.70 12.69 -3.53
CA GLU A 283 12.81 13.77 -3.98
C GLU A 283 11.41 13.65 -3.37
N GLU A 284 10.86 12.44 -3.38
CA GLU A 284 9.50 12.19 -2.93
C GLU A 284 9.39 10.91 -2.10
N ILE A 285 8.69 10.99 -0.98
CA ILE A 285 8.34 9.83 -0.14
C ILE A 285 6.83 9.74 -0.04
N TYR A 286 6.27 8.59 -0.43
CA TYR A 286 4.88 8.23 -0.20
C TYR A 286 4.83 7.16 0.88
N PHE A 287 4.25 7.47 2.04
CA PHE A 287 4.16 6.55 3.17
C PHE A 287 2.70 6.31 3.53
N PHE A 288 2.26 5.06 3.36
CA PHE A 288 0.88 4.67 3.63
C PHE A 288 0.79 3.80 4.87
N MET A 289 0.12 4.36 5.88
CA MET A 289 -0.18 3.68 7.12
C MET A 289 -1.35 2.71 6.92
N HIS A 290 -1.09 1.44 7.14
CA HIS A 290 -2.10 0.41 7.30
C HIS A 290 -2.02 -0.13 8.72
N MET A 291 -3.15 -0.54 9.26
CA MET A 291 -3.24 -1.21 10.55
C MET A 291 -4.14 -2.45 10.43
N HIS A 292 -3.91 -3.45 11.26
CA HIS A 292 -4.86 -4.56 11.37
C HIS A 292 -6.20 -4.06 11.90
N ASP A 293 -6.17 -3.18 12.91
CA ASP A 293 -7.31 -2.36 13.29
C ASP A 293 -7.05 -0.90 12.91
N GLU A 294 -7.66 -0.48 11.84
CA GLU A 294 -7.48 0.87 11.28
C GLU A 294 -8.03 1.99 12.19
N ALA A 295 -8.75 1.66 13.25
CA ALA A 295 -9.16 2.62 14.27
C ALA A 295 -7.94 3.33 14.88
N TYR A 296 -6.79 2.66 14.89
CA TYR A 296 -5.54 3.16 15.47
C TYR A 296 -4.57 3.81 14.47
N SER A 297 -4.92 3.87 13.18
CA SER A 297 -4.07 4.52 12.18
C SER A 297 -3.76 5.99 12.50
N PRO A 298 -4.69 6.82 13.02
CA PRO A 298 -4.38 8.20 13.37
C PRO A 298 -3.32 8.36 14.45
N GLU A 299 -3.33 7.52 15.50
CA GLU A 299 -2.37 7.58 16.60
C GLU A 299 -0.95 7.31 16.12
N LEU A 300 -0.76 6.24 15.37
CA LEU A 300 0.58 5.89 14.86
C LEU A 300 1.04 6.87 13.80
N THR A 301 0.12 7.44 13.01
CA THR A 301 0.45 8.51 12.05
C THR A 301 0.92 9.78 12.77
N ILE A 302 0.29 10.17 13.88
CA ILE A 302 0.75 11.32 14.68
C ILE A 302 2.17 11.09 15.18
N TYR A 303 2.45 9.91 15.73
CA TYR A 303 3.79 9.54 16.19
C TYR A 303 4.84 9.64 15.07
N LEU A 304 4.54 9.05 13.90
CA LEU A 304 5.40 9.13 12.72
C LEU A 304 5.66 10.58 12.32
N VAL A 305 4.61 11.38 12.15
CA VAL A 305 4.72 12.76 11.65
C VAL A 305 5.48 13.65 12.63
N ASP A 306 5.22 13.55 13.94
CA ASP A 306 5.93 14.35 14.94
C ASP A 306 7.43 14.06 14.95
N LYS A 307 7.78 12.78 14.92
CA LYS A 307 9.19 12.34 14.87
C LYS A 307 9.86 12.75 13.57
N LEU A 308 9.19 12.59 12.43
CA LEU A 308 9.76 12.92 11.12
C LEU A 308 9.90 14.43 10.94
N ASN A 309 8.93 15.23 11.38
CA ASN A 309 9.04 16.70 11.40
C ASN A 309 10.25 17.14 12.20
N TYR A 310 10.46 16.56 13.39
CA TYR A 310 11.62 16.88 14.23
C TYR A 310 12.95 16.46 13.58
N ALA A 311 13.05 15.20 13.12
CA ALA A 311 14.29 14.62 12.61
C ALA A 311 14.73 15.25 11.28
N CYS A 312 13.78 15.63 10.40
CA CYS A 312 14.06 16.10 9.05
C CYS A 312 13.82 17.61 8.86
N ASN A 313 13.38 18.32 9.90
CA ASN A 313 12.97 19.74 9.84
C ASN A 313 11.89 19.98 8.78
N LEU A 314 10.82 19.16 8.84
CA LEU A 314 9.64 19.24 7.97
C LEU A 314 8.48 19.89 8.72
N HIS A 315 7.43 20.27 7.96
CA HIS A 315 6.20 20.83 8.48
C HIS A 315 4.99 20.06 7.95
N LEU A 316 5.02 18.73 8.10
CA LEU A 316 3.97 17.85 7.62
C LEU A 316 2.71 18.00 8.47
N GLN A 317 1.57 18.00 7.80
CA GLN A 317 0.27 17.94 8.43
C GLN A 317 0.06 16.58 9.09
N LYS A 318 -0.57 16.56 10.27
CA LYS A 318 -0.90 15.34 11.01
C LYS A 318 -2.37 15.33 11.42
N PRO A 319 -2.95 14.16 11.72
CA PRO A 319 -4.28 14.07 12.30
C PRO A 319 -4.37 14.86 13.61
N ILE A 320 -5.52 15.50 13.83
CA ILE A 320 -5.81 16.26 15.04
C ILE A 320 -7.04 15.62 15.69
N PHE A 321 -6.92 15.18 16.94
CA PHE A 321 -8.06 14.67 17.71
C PHE A 321 -9.02 15.80 18.10
N ILE A 322 -10.32 15.52 17.96
CA ILE A 322 -11.38 16.48 18.26
C ILE A 322 -11.52 16.73 19.75
N THR A 323 -11.33 15.67 20.56
CA THR A 323 -11.29 15.77 22.00
C THR A 323 -9.91 15.33 22.49
N ALA A 324 -9.27 16.17 23.33
CA ALA A 324 -8.17 15.65 24.13
C ALA A 324 -8.70 14.43 24.92
N PRO A 325 -7.91 13.34 25.07
CA PRO A 325 -8.30 12.26 25.96
C PRO A 325 -8.61 12.88 27.32
N PRO A 326 -9.66 12.42 28.04
CA PRO A 326 -9.94 12.94 29.37
C PRO A 326 -8.69 12.83 30.19
N SER A 327 -8.26 13.95 30.78
CA SER A 327 -7.14 13.98 31.71
C SER A 327 -7.43 12.98 32.83
N LEU A 328 -6.61 11.95 32.97
CA LEU A 328 -6.67 11.00 34.05
C LEU A 328 -6.01 11.63 35.30
N PHE A 329 -6.53 12.82 35.73
CA PHE A 329 -6.21 13.44 37.03
C PHE A 329 -7.45 14.06 37.61
#